data_2500bf4682361c7d57c1bd839429735b
#
_entry.id   2500bf4682361c7d57c1bd839429735b
#
_cell.length_a   1.000
_cell.length_b   1.000
_cell.length_c   1.000
_cell.angle_alpha   90.00
_cell.angle_beta   90.00
_cell.angle_gamma   90.00
#
_symmetry.space_group_name_H-M   'P 1'
#
loop_
_entity.id
_entity.type
_entity.pdbx_description
1 polymer ?
#
loop_
_entity_poly.entity_id
_entity_poly.type
_entity_poly.pdbx_seq_one_letter_code
_entity_poly.pdbx_strand_id
1 'polypeptide(L)'
;IYFGLSKRKALFKAMPFAFPSRYTLDMKGLSKADAARVAGNQFLDVNEEPREIELSVGAVVVATGWKPYDVTRLSNLGAGAVKNCITNMQLERLAAPSGPTGGRIVRPTDGRRPHHVAFVQCAGSRDQNHLNYCSYICCMATLKHCQYLAEQSPETQITVYYIDLRAPGRYVKVLEKVKAMPNVHFVKGKVADAVQAEGDKVRLTAEDAVSGEKLTLDYDLVVLATGMQPSLAGEDAPLPLPLDEEGFVAGGEEAGIFAAGCARMPLDVMRSAQSGTAAALKAVQTVKGR
;
A
#
# COMPACT_ATOMS: atom_id res chain seq x y z
N ILE A 1 5.21 7.52 10.64
CA ILE A 1 5.26 6.11 10.25
C ILE A 1 3.85 5.54 10.13
N TYR A 2 3.73 4.33 9.61
CA TYR A 2 2.44 3.65 9.41
C TYR A 2 1.45 4.47 8.57
N PHE A 3 1.96 5.12 7.51
CA PHE A 3 1.17 5.96 6.60
C PHE A 3 0.43 7.11 7.33
N GLY A 4 1.12 7.76 8.26
CA GLY A 4 0.57 8.90 9.02
C GLY A 4 -0.11 8.54 10.34
N LEU A 5 -0.33 7.27 10.66
CA LEU A 5 -1.02 6.85 11.88
C LEU A 5 -0.18 7.02 13.17
N SER A 6 1.12 7.21 13.07
CA SER A 6 1.99 7.40 14.24
C SER A 6 3.26 8.18 13.89
N LYS A 7 3.89 8.78 14.92
CA LYS A 7 5.18 9.44 14.80
C LYS A 7 6.31 8.40 14.87
N ARG A 8 7.39 8.63 14.10
CA ARG A 8 8.58 7.80 14.09
C ARG A 8 9.53 8.23 15.22
N LYS A 9 10.19 7.28 15.86
CA LYS A 9 11.34 7.57 16.74
C LYS A 9 12.53 8.06 15.90
N ALA A 10 13.41 8.86 16.49
CA ALA A 10 14.62 9.33 15.80
C ALA A 10 15.56 8.16 15.45
N LEU A 11 15.71 7.17 16.33
CA LEU A 11 16.42 5.93 16.06
C LEU A 11 15.43 4.86 15.58
N PHE A 12 15.61 4.37 14.36
CA PHE A 12 14.69 3.42 13.72
C PHE A 12 15.41 2.52 12.72
N LYS A 13 14.77 1.43 12.33
CA LYS A 13 15.12 0.69 11.12
C LYS A 13 14.26 1.21 9.97
N ALA A 14 14.90 1.56 8.85
CA ALA A 14 14.17 2.02 7.66
C ALA A 14 13.17 0.95 7.17
N MET A 15 13.61 -0.31 7.25
CA MET A 15 12.80 -1.49 6.89
C MET A 15 13.23 -2.68 7.76
N PRO A 16 12.31 -3.49 8.32
CA PRO A 16 12.66 -4.59 9.22
C PRO A 16 13.64 -5.62 8.63
N PHE A 17 13.55 -5.85 7.31
CA PHE A 17 14.37 -6.80 6.55
C PHE A 17 15.36 -6.13 5.59
N ALA A 18 15.72 -4.86 5.85
CA ALA A 18 16.74 -4.17 5.08
C ALA A 18 18.11 -4.88 5.25
N PHE A 19 18.87 -4.94 4.16
CA PHE A 19 20.25 -5.39 4.19
C PHE A 19 21.19 -4.27 3.71
N PRO A 20 22.20 -3.91 4.47
CA PRO A 20 22.51 -4.39 5.82
C PRO A 20 21.46 -4.00 6.86
N SER A 21 21.23 -4.87 7.87
CA SER A 21 20.27 -4.63 8.94
C SER A 21 20.83 -3.62 9.95
N ARG A 22 20.79 -2.34 9.61
CA ARG A 22 21.30 -1.24 10.44
C ARG A 22 20.18 -0.36 10.96
N TYR A 23 20.43 0.27 12.11
CA TYR A 23 19.59 1.36 12.59
C TYR A 23 20.01 2.66 11.89
N THR A 24 19.02 3.48 11.58
CA THR A 24 19.17 4.83 11.05
C THR A 24 18.85 5.83 12.14
N LEU A 25 19.68 6.87 12.30
CA LEU A 25 19.46 7.96 13.24
C LEU A 25 19.08 9.23 12.46
N ASP A 26 17.91 9.78 12.79
CA ASP A 26 17.46 11.07 12.29
C ASP A 26 17.87 12.17 13.26
N MET A 27 18.96 12.85 12.96
CA MET A 27 19.50 13.92 13.80
C MET A 27 18.63 15.18 13.81
N LYS A 28 17.84 15.42 12.76
CA LYS A 28 17.06 16.67 12.61
C LYS A 28 15.92 16.82 13.63
N GLY A 29 15.41 15.68 14.14
CA GLY A 29 14.31 15.66 15.10
C GLY A 29 14.73 15.51 16.57
N LEU A 30 16.04 15.49 16.87
CA LEU A 30 16.53 15.29 18.24
C LEU A 30 16.53 16.58 19.07
N SER A 31 16.11 16.48 20.34
CA SER A 31 16.38 17.53 21.33
C SER A 31 17.88 17.59 21.62
N LYS A 32 18.37 18.73 22.13
CA LYS A 32 19.78 18.85 22.57
C LYS A 32 20.17 17.79 23.60
N ALA A 33 19.27 17.47 24.52
CA ALA A 33 19.50 16.44 25.54
C ALA A 33 19.60 15.04 24.93
N ASP A 34 18.71 14.70 23.98
CA ASP A 34 18.77 13.40 23.28
C ASP A 34 19.99 13.30 22.37
N ALA A 35 20.39 14.38 21.70
CA ALA A 35 21.60 14.42 20.90
C ALA A 35 22.87 14.13 21.76
N ALA A 36 22.95 14.71 22.96
CA ALA A 36 24.04 14.42 23.89
C ALA A 36 24.05 12.95 24.35
N ARG A 37 22.86 12.36 24.62
CA ARG A 37 22.74 10.94 24.98
C ARG A 37 23.16 10.01 23.83
N VAL A 38 22.81 10.37 22.60
CA VAL A 38 23.17 9.62 21.40
C VAL A 38 24.67 9.69 21.16
N ALA A 39 25.28 10.89 21.26
CA ALA A 39 26.73 11.08 21.07
C ALA A 39 27.57 10.32 22.08
N GLY A 40 27.06 10.10 23.29
CA GLY A 40 27.72 9.31 24.33
C GLY A 40 27.47 7.79 24.23
N ASN A 41 26.71 7.32 23.24
CA ASN A 41 26.37 5.90 23.14
C ASN A 41 27.41 5.14 22.29
N GLN A 42 28.16 4.24 22.91
CA GLN A 42 29.23 3.45 22.27
C GLN A 42 28.74 2.51 21.13
N PHE A 43 27.45 2.27 21.00
CA PHE A 43 26.88 1.43 19.95
C PHE A 43 26.38 2.22 18.73
N LEU A 44 26.51 3.56 18.77
CA LEU A 44 26.05 4.45 17.69
C LEU A 44 27.26 5.24 17.17
N ASP A 45 27.58 5.04 15.90
CA ASP A 45 28.52 5.90 15.21
C ASP A 45 27.77 7.09 14.62
N VAL A 46 27.82 8.23 15.30
CA VAL A 46 27.19 9.48 14.88
C VAL A 46 28.05 10.28 13.89
N ASN A 47 29.29 9.85 13.67
CA ASN A 47 30.22 10.51 12.76
C ASN A 47 30.45 9.68 11.49
N GLU A 48 29.59 8.69 11.21
CA GLU A 48 29.67 7.94 9.96
C GLU A 48 29.47 8.88 8.76
N GLU A 49 30.53 9.01 7.97
CA GLU A 49 30.52 9.84 6.77
C GLU A 49 29.96 9.08 5.57
N PRO A 50 29.22 9.75 4.68
CA PRO A 50 28.80 9.18 3.41
C PRO A 50 30.01 8.72 2.59
N ARG A 51 29.91 7.55 1.99
CA ARG A 51 30.95 7.04 1.08
C ARG A 51 30.32 6.54 -0.21
N GLU A 52 31.03 6.76 -1.30
CA GLU A 52 30.71 6.18 -2.60
C GLU A 52 31.52 4.90 -2.80
N ILE A 53 30.89 3.90 -3.41
CA ILE A 53 31.52 2.64 -3.78
C ILE A 53 31.23 2.40 -5.26
N GLU A 54 32.28 2.31 -6.04
CA GLU A 54 32.17 1.95 -7.46
C GLU A 54 32.24 0.42 -7.62
N LEU A 55 31.28 -0.14 -8.36
CA LEU A 55 31.20 -1.57 -8.65
C LEU A 55 31.09 -1.78 -10.16
N SER A 56 32.01 -2.57 -10.72
CA SER A 56 31.90 -3.05 -12.08
C SER A 56 31.05 -4.31 -12.12
N VAL A 57 29.89 -4.24 -12.78
CA VAL A 57 28.90 -5.33 -12.80
C VAL A 57 28.55 -5.70 -14.25
N GLY A 58 28.27 -6.97 -14.49
CA GLY A 58 27.86 -7.45 -15.82
C GLY A 58 26.35 -7.31 -16.10
N ALA A 59 25.53 -7.11 -15.06
CA ALA A 59 24.10 -6.89 -15.21
C ALA A 59 23.54 -6.19 -13.94
N VAL A 60 22.39 -5.52 -14.10
CA VAL A 60 21.66 -4.84 -13.02
C VAL A 60 20.24 -5.38 -12.97
N VAL A 61 19.78 -5.77 -11.77
CA VAL A 61 18.37 -6.14 -11.53
C VAL A 61 17.71 -5.02 -10.73
N VAL A 62 16.71 -4.37 -11.34
CA VAL A 62 15.92 -3.29 -10.73
C VAL A 62 14.72 -3.87 -10.05
N ALA A 63 14.68 -3.83 -8.72
CA ALA A 63 13.63 -4.39 -7.88
C ALA A 63 13.16 -3.36 -6.84
N THR A 64 12.92 -2.12 -7.27
CA THR A 64 12.58 -0.97 -6.44
C THR A 64 11.18 -1.03 -5.81
N GLY A 65 10.35 -1.96 -6.28
CA GLY A 65 9.02 -2.19 -5.74
C GLY A 65 8.00 -1.11 -6.12
N TRP A 66 7.09 -0.80 -5.19
CA TRP A 66 5.96 0.10 -5.40
C TRP A 66 5.69 0.99 -4.20
N LYS A 67 4.97 2.07 -4.43
CA LYS A 67 4.40 2.95 -3.40
C LYS A 67 2.87 3.04 -3.58
N PRO A 68 2.09 3.23 -2.49
CA PRO A 68 0.67 3.49 -2.62
C PRO A 68 0.42 4.75 -3.44
N TYR A 69 -0.68 4.76 -4.19
CA TYR A 69 -1.13 5.95 -4.87
C TYR A 69 -1.40 7.08 -3.87
N ASP A 70 -1.03 8.29 -4.20
CA ASP A 70 -1.26 9.46 -3.35
C ASP A 70 -2.76 9.76 -3.26
N VAL A 71 -3.34 9.41 -2.12
CA VAL A 71 -4.77 9.56 -1.86
C VAL A 71 -5.24 11.00 -1.80
N THR A 72 -4.34 11.97 -1.56
CA THR A 72 -4.70 13.40 -1.53
C THR A 72 -5.17 13.90 -2.89
N ARG A 73 -4.83 13.19 -3.95
CA ARG A 73 -5.32 13.44 -5.31
C ARG A 73 -6.76 12.97 -5.54
N LEU A 74 -7.33 12.18 -4.63
CA LEU A 74 -8.71 11.67 -4.69
C LEU A 74 -9.64 12.58 -3.86
N SER A 75 -9.74 13.85 -4.26
CA SER A 75 -10.48 14.88 -3.50
C SER A 75 -11.95 14.52 -3.29
N ASN A 76 -12.57 13.87 -4.27
CA ASN A 76 -13.96 13.40 -4.21
C ASN A 76 -14.17 12.24 -3.21
N LEU A 77 -13.12 11.50 -2.88
CA LEU A 77 -13.19 10.41 -1.90
C LEU A 77 -12.78 10.82 -0.48
N GLY A 78 -12.61 12.13 -0.24
CA GLY A 78 -12.38 12.69 1.08
C GLY A 78 -11.06 12.27 1.74
N ALA A 79 -10.13 11.68 0.99
CA ALA A 79 -8.87 11.19 1.51
C ALA A 79 -8.02 12.31 2.12
N GLY A 80 -7.59 12.11 3.37
CA GLY A 80 -6.81 13.09 4.13
C GLY A 80 -7.62 14.27 4.72
N ALA A 81 -8.85 14.50 4.25
CA ALA A 81 -9.73 15.57 4.73
C ALA A 81 -10.87 15.06 5.61
N VAL A 82 -11.46 13.91 5.25
CA VAL A 82 -12.57 13.30 5.98
C VAL A 82 -12.02 12.37 7.05
N LYS A 83 -12.42 12.60 8.29
CA LYS A 83 -12.04 11.76 9.43
C LYS A 83 -12.58 10.35 9.25
N ASN A 84 -11.83 9.35 9.72
CA ASN A 84 -12.15 7.92 9.58
C ASN A 84 -12.29 7.44 8.11
N CYS A 85 -11.79 8.22 7.15
CA CYS A 85 -11.53 7.77 5.80
C CYS A 85 -10.04 7.43 5.69
N ILE A 86 -9.70 6.15 5.61
CA ILE A 86 -8.32 5.64 5.65
C ILE A 86 -8.00 4.84 4.38
N THR A 87 -6.73 4.54 4.16
CA THR A 87 -6.30 3.67 3.08
C THR A 87 -6.24 2.20 3.51
N ASN A 88 -6.25 1.28 2.55
CA ASN A 88 -5.98 -0.14 2.78
C ASN A 88 -4.63 -0.37 3.49
N MET A 89 -3.61 0.44 3.21
CA MET A 89 -2.31 0.36 3.87
C MET A 89 -2.37 0.78 5.34
N GLN A 90 -3.17 1.80 5.66
CA GLN A 90 -3.42 2.22 7.04
C GLN A 90 -4.19 1.14 7.81
N LEU A 91 -5.23 0.55 7.20
CA LEU A 91 -5.97 -0.55 7.83
C LEU A 91 -5.07 -1.77 8.08
N GLU A 92 -4.21 -2.13 7.14
CA GLU A 92 -3.22 -3.20 7.33
C GLU A 92 -2.31 -2.91 8.53
N ARG A 93 -1.92 -1.66 8.74
CA ARG A 93 -1.10 -1.28 9.91
C ARG A 93 -1.88 -1.28 11.22
N LEU A 94 -3.17 -0.94 11.22
CA LEU A 94 -4.04 -1.11 12.38
C LEU A 94 -4.17 -2.60 12.75
N ALA A 95 -4.39 -3.47 11.76
CA ALA A 95 -4.56 -4.90 11.96
C ALA A 95 -3.27 -5.63 12.39
N ALA A 96 -2.10 -5.06 12.16
CA ALA A 96 -0.84 -5.71 12.49
C ALA A 96 -0.52 -5.63 14.00
N PRO A 97 -0.13 -6.74 14.67
CA PRO A 97 0.25 -6.73 16.09
C PRO A 97 1.34 -5.74 16.44
N SER A 98 2.28 -5.49 15.52
CA SER A 98 3.34 -4.47 15.65
C SER A 98 2.89 -3.07 15.21
N GLY A 99 1.62 -2.87 14.87
CA GLY A 99 1.06 -1.60 14.44
C GLY A 99 0.74 -0.66 15.60
N PRO A 100 0.20 0.54 15.30
CA PRO A 100 -0.01 1.58 16.30
C PRO A 100 -1.08 1.24 17.34
N THR A 101 -1.95 0.28 17.06
CA THR A 101 -3.08 -0.14 17.90
C THR A 101 -2.91 -1.53 18.49
N GLY A 102 -1.74 -2.16 18.31
CA GLY A 102 -1.49 -3.53 18.77
C GLY A 102 -2.37 -4.57 18.09
N GLY A 103 -2.69 -4.35 16.82
CA GLY A 103 -3.48 -5.28 15.99
C GLY A 103 -4.99 -5.05 16.01
N ARG A 104 -5.47 -4.04 16.74
CA ARG A 104 -6.91 -3.74 16.82
C ARG A 104 -7.33 -2.79 15.70
N ILE A 105 -8.33 -3.18 14.92
CA ILE A 105 -8.94 -2.30 13.90
C ILE A 105 -9.93 -1.39 14.61
N VAL A 106 -9.60 -0.10 14.67
CA VAL A 106 -10.36 0.93 15.37
C VAL A 106 -10.46 2.20 14.52
N ARG A 107 -11.43 3.03 14.81
CA ARG A 107 -11.57 4.37 14.24
C ARG A 107 -10.38 5.24 14.68
N PRO A 108 -9.66 5.88 13.77
CA PRO A 108 -8.52 6.74 14.12
C PRO A 108 -8.87 7.92 15.03
N THR A 109 -10.12 8.42 14.98
CA THR A 109 -10.55 9.59 15.75
C THR A 109 -10.69 9.36 17.25
N ASP A 110 -11.24 8.21 17.65
CA ASP A 110 -11.64 7.95 19.02
C ASP A 110 -11.21 6.59 19.59
N GLY A 111 -10.55 5.75 18.75
CA GLY A 111 -10.09 4.42 19.16
C GLY A 111 -11.21 3.40 19.39
N ARG A 112 -12.46 3.71 19.03
CA ARG A 112 -13.59 2.78 19.13
C ARG A 112 -13.61 1.80 17.95
N ARG A 113 -14.22 0.64 18.18
CA ARG A 113 -14.48 -0.32 17.10
C ARG A 113 -15.53 0.24 16.15
N PRO A 114 -15.35 0.12 14.83
CA PRO A 114 -16.38 0.49 13.87
C PRO A 114 -17.48 -0.58 13.83
N HIS A 115 -18.75 -0.17 13.80
CA HIS A 115 -19.90 -1.06 13.57
C HIS A 115 -20.24 -1.18 12.08
N HIS A 116 -20.03 -0.13 11.31
CA HIS A 116 -20.25 -0.12 9.85
C HIS A 116 -18.97 0.31 9.14
N VAL A 117 -18.45 -0.58 8.29
CA VAL A 117 -17.22 -0.35 7.51
C VAL A 117 -17.51 -0.44 6.03
N ALA A 118 -17.05 0.53 5.24
CA ALA A 118 -17.09 0.43 3.78
C ALA A 118 -15.69 0.29 3.19
N PHE A 119 -15.57 -0.55 2.16
CA PHE A 119 -14.41 -0.63 1.29
C PHE A 119 -14.74 -0.06 -0.08
N VAL A 120 -13.93 0.89 -0.54
CA VAL A 120 -14.04 1.49 -1.87
C VAL A 120 -12.95 0.93 -2.75
N GLN A 121 -13.32 0.02 -3.66
CA GLN A 121 -12.38 -0.60 -4.59
C GLN A 121 -11.94 0.37 -5.69
N CYS A 122 -10.76 0.11 -6.24
CA CYS A 122 -10.18 0.88 -7.35
C CYS A 122 -10.01 2.39 -7.03
N ALA A 123 -9.80 2.76 -5.76
CA ALA A 123 -9.52 4.15 -5.38
C ALA A 123 -8.21 4.63 -6.02
N GLY A 124 -8.29 5.44 -7.06
CA GLY A 124 -7.16 5.91 -7.85
C GLY A 124 -6.59 4.90 -8.87
N SER A 125 -7.28 3.78 -9.13
CA SER A 125 -6.92 2.80 -10.16
C SER A 125 -8.05 2.63 -11.16
N ARG A 126 -7.73 2.21 -12.42
CA ARG A 126 -8.68 2.03 -13.51
C ARG A 126 -9.47 3.31 -13.78
N ASP A 127 -8.78 4.42 -13.70
CA ASP A 127 -9.33 5.77 -13.87
C ASP A 127 -8.37 6.59 -14.74
N GLN A 128 -8.88 7.17 -15.83
CA GLN A 128 -8.07 7.93 -16.79
C GLN A 128 -7.42 9.18 -16.19
N ASN A 129 -8.02 9.74 -15.12
CA ASN A 129 -7.48 10.93 -14.43
C ASN A 129 -6.43 10.57 -13.38
N HIS A 130 -6.21 9.28 -13.11
CA HIS A 130 -5.34 8.76 -12.07
C HIS A 130 -4.43 7.64 -12.64
N LEU A 131 -4.55 6.41 -12.11
CA LEU A 131 -3.87 5.25 -12.70
C LEU A 131 -4.84 4.56 -13.67
N ASN A 132 -4.51 4.51 -14.95
CA ASN A 132 -5.36 3.92 -15.98
C ASN A 132 -5.40 2.38 -15.91
N TYR A 133 -4.50 1.76 -15.17
CA TYR A 133 -4.36 0.31 -15.02
C TYR A 133 -4.93 -0.23 -13.70
N CYS A 134 -5.09 -1.55 -13.63
CA CYS A 134 -5.46 -2.26 -12.42
C CYS A 134 -4.22 -2.53 -11.56
N SER A 135 -4.28 -2.14 -10.28
CA SER A 135 -3.20 -2.38 -9.31
C SER A 135 -3.07 -3.84 -8.83
N TYR A 136 -3.93 -4.73 -9.31
CA TYR A 136 -3.90 -6.18 -9.15
C TYR A 136 -4.14 -6.71 -7.72
N ILE A 137 -3.72 -6.02 -6.67
CA ILE A 137 -3.76 -6.50 -5.27
C ILE A 137 -4.97 -6.04 -4.47
N CYS A 138 -5.67 -4.97 -4.90
CA CYS A 138 -6.68 -4.28 -4.08
C CYS A 138 -7.82 -5.21 -3.65
N CYS A 139 -8.36 -6.02 -4.58
CA CYS A 139 -9.46 -6.94 -4.29
C CYS A 139 -9.06 -7.97 -3.24
N MET A 140 -7.89 -8.58 -3.37
CA MET A 140 -7.42 -9.59 -2.42
C MET A 140 -7.08 -8.98 -1.06
N ALA A 141 -6.52 -7.78 -1.02
CA ALA A 141 -6.28 -7.04 0.22
C ALA A 141 -7.60 -6.77 0.95
N THR A 142 -8.62 -6.30 0.25
CA THR A 142 -9.96 -6.07 0.83
C THR A 142 -10.60 -7.35 1.34
N LEU A 143 -10.57 -8.45 0.57
CA LEU A 143 -11.10 -9.73 1.03
C LEU A 143 -10.40 -10.24 2.31
N LYS A 144 -9.08 -10.03 2.43
CA LYS A 144 -8.33 -10.32 3.65
C LYS A 144 -8.78 -9.40 4.80
N HIS A 145 -8.94 -8.12 4.55
CA HIS A 145 -9.39 -7.17 5.57
C HIS A 145 -10.82 -7.44 6.06
N CYS A 146 -11.72 -7.91 5.19
CA CYS A 146 -13.04 -8.38 5.61
C CYS A 146 -12.93 -9.53 6.61
N GLN A 147 -12.02 -10.50 6.37
CA GLN A 147 -11.78 -11.58 7.33
C GLN A 147 -11.24 -11.07 8.66
N TYR A 148 -10.29 -10.12 8.65
CA TYR A 148 -9.75 -9.52 9.89
C TYR A 148 -10.84 -8.82 10.70
N LEU A 149 -11.72 -8.06 10.05
CA LEU A 149 -12.85 -7.42 10.72
C LEU A 149 -13.81 -8.43 11.29
N ALA A 150 -14.21 -9.45 10.52
CA ALA A 150 -15.13 -10.49 10.97
C ALA A 150 -14.56 -11.32 12.14
N GLU A 151 -13.25 -11.57 12.16
CA GLU A 151 -12.56 -12.27 13.25
C GLU A 151 -12.48 -11.41 14.54
N GLN A 152 -12.25 -10.12 14.39
CA GLN A 152 -12.14 -9.20 15.54
C GLN A 152 -13.49 -8.72 16.07
N SER A 153 -14.50 -8.60 15.21
CA SER A 153 -15.82 -8.03 15.51
C SER A 153 -16.86 -8.64 14.56
N PRO A 154 -17.39 -9.84 14.88
CA PRO A 154 -18.38 -10.51 14.04
C PRO A 154 -19.67 -9.70 13.77
N GLU A 155 -19.99 -8.76 14.67
CA GLU A 155 -21.13 -7.85 14.60
C GLU A 155 -20.92 -6.68 13.61
N THR A 156 -19.68 -6.40 13.21
CA THR A 156 -19.38 -5.31 12.26
C THR A 156 -19.98 -5.62 10.89
N GLN A 157 -20.81 -4.72 10.39
CA GLN A 157 -21.36 -4.78 9.03
C GLN A 157 -20.35 -4.20 8.04
N ILE A 158 -20.09 -4.92 6.98
CA ILE A 158 -19.06 -4.58 5.99
C ILE A 158 -19.72 -4.44 4.62
N THR A 159 -19.52 -3.31 3.96
CA THR A 159 -19.94 -3.09 2.58
C THR A 159 -18.73 -2.95 1.67
N VAL A 160 -18.70 -3.70 0.57
CA VAL A 160 -17.62 -3.64 -0.43
C VAL A 160 -18.19 -3.07 -1.73
N TYR A 161 -17.85 -1.82 -2.05
CA TYR A 161 -18.17 -1.20 -3.33
C TYR A 161 -17.13 -1.59 -4.37
N TYR A 162 -17.54 -2.16 -5.50
CA TYR A 162 -16.63 -2.70 -6.51
C TYR A 162 -17.13 -2.53 -7.94
N ILE A 163 -16.23 -2.47 -8.90
CA ILE A 163 -16.51 -2.50 -10.33
C ILE A 163 -16.56 -3.95 -10.82
N ASP A 164 -15.48 -4.69 -10.58
CA ASP A 164 -15.36 -6.15 -10.68
C ASP A 164 -14.41 -6.67 -9.60
N LEU A 165 -14.59 -7.91 -9.17
CA LEU A 165 -13.75 -8.57 -8.16
C LEU A 165 -12.77 -9.50 -8.84
N ARG A 166 -11.49 -9.24 -8.68
CA ARG A 166 -10.40 -10.01 -9.26
C ARG A 166 -9.75 -10.90 -8.21
N ALA A 167 -10.07 -12.18 -8.26
CA ALA A 167 -9.54 -13.23 -7.40
C ALA A 167 -9.01 -14.40 -8.28
N PRO A 168 -7.83 -14.24 -8.93
CA PRO A 168 -7.35 -15.20 -9.92
C PRO A 168 -6.89 -16.51 -9.30
N GLY A 169 -7.09 -17.60 -10.04
CA GLY A 169 -6.62 -18.93 -9.65
C GLY A 169 -7.21 -19.40 -8.31
N ARG A 170 -6.37 -19.84 -7.39
CA ARG A 170 -6.79 -20.37 -6.08
C ARG A 170 -7.41 -19.31 -5.16
N TYR A 171 -7.24 -18.04 -5.44
CA TYR A 171 -7.83 -16.94 -4.65
C TYR A 171 -9.36 -16.87 -4.78
N VAL A 172 -9.96 -17.52 -5.79
CA VAL A 172 -11.42 -17.65 -5.89
C VAL A 172 -12.03 -18.24 -4.62
N LYS A 173 -11.36 -19.19 -3.95
CA LYS A 173 -11.81 -19.77 -2.68
C LYS A 173 -11.90 -18.75 -1.54
N VAL A 174 -11.02 -17.75 -1.54
CA VAL A 174 -11.06 -16.65 -0.55
C VAL A 174 -12.27 -15.77 -0.83
N LEU A 175 -12.53 -15.46 -2.11
CA LEU A 175 -13.70 -14.69 -2.53
C LEU A 175 -15.00 -15.39 -2.13
N GLU A 176 -15.12 -16.70 -2.41
CA GLU A 176 -16.29 -17.50 -2.04
C GLU A 176 -16.49 -17.52 -0.51
N LYS A 177 -15.42 -17.72 0.26
CA LYS A 177 -15.47 -17.67 1.72
C LYS A 177 -16.00 -16.34 2.23
N VAL A 178 -15.49 -15.22 1.70
CA VAL A 178 -15.90 -13.88 2.15
C VAL A 178 -17.31 -13.55 1.68
N LYS A 179 -17.72 -13.97 0.48
CA LYS A 179 -19.11 -13.82 0.00
C LYS A 179 -20.13 -14.59 0.84
N ALA A 180 -19.72 -15.67 1.48
CA ALA A 180 -20.58 -16.47 2.38
C ALA A 180 -20.71 -15.88 3.79
N MET A 181 -19.96 -14.82 4.13
CA MET A 181 -20.04 -14.18 5.44
C MET A 181 -21.34 -13.35 5.53
N PRO A 182 -22.18 -13.56 6.55
CA PRO A 182 -23.49 -12.93 6.65
C PRO A 182 -23.43 -11.40 6.88
N ASN A 183 -22.31 -10.92 7.40
CA ASN A 183 -22.06 -9.52 7.68
C ASN A 183 -21.28 -8.78 6.58
N VAL A 184 -21.05 -9.41 5.41
CA VAL A 184 -20.34 -8.80 4.28
C VAL A 184 -21.28 -8.64 3.10
N HIS A 185 -21.50 -7.39 2.66
CA HIS A 185 -22.36 -7.02 1.57
C HIS A 185 -21.56 -6.49 0.40
N PHE A 186 -21.86 -6.94 -0.81
CA PHE A 186 -21.18 -6.55 -2.03
C PHE A 186 -22.11 -5.69 -2.87
N VAL A 187 -21.70 -4.44 -3.13
CA VAL A 187 -22.43 -3.48 -3.98
C VAL A 187 -21.65 -3.25 -5.26
N LYS A 188 -22.19 -3.68 -6.39
CA LYS A 188 -21.55 -3.45 -7.69
C LYS A 188 -21.82 -2.01 -8.12
N GLY A 189 -20.80 -1.16 -8.00
CA GLY A 189 -20.94 0.26 -8.32
C GLY A 189 -19.67 1.04 -7.98
N LYS A 190 -19.61 2.28 -8.46
CA LYS A 190 -18.51 3.21 -8.15
C LYS A 190 -18.98 4.23 -7.12
N VAL A 191 -18.21 4.44 -6.08
CA VAL A 191 -18.43 5.54 -5.14
C VAL A 191 -18.06 6.85 -5.83
N ALA A 192 -19.01 7.77 -5.85
CA ALA A 192 -18.84 9.07 -6.48
C ALA A 192 -18.24 10.09 -5.51
N ASP A 193 -18.63 10.03 -4.23
CA ASP A 193 -18.29 11.05 -3.26
C ASP A 193 -18.20 10.49 -1.83
N ALA A 194 -17.32 11.08 -1.03
CA ALA A 194 -17.18 10.78 0.40
C ALA A 194 -17.01 12.08 1.19
N VAL A 195 -17.96 12.36 2.08
CA VAL A 195 -17.98 13.59 2.88
C VAL A 195 -18.08 13.30 4.37
N GLN A 196 -17.69 14.28 5.20
CA GLN A 196 -17.84 14.18 6.64
C GLN A 196 -19.31 14.21 7.03
N ALA A 197 -19.73 13.26 7.89
CA ALA A 197 -21.05 13.22 8.51
C ALA A 197 -20.94 13.40 10.03
N GLU A 198 -22.10 13.51 10.72
CA GLU A 198 -22.17 13.64 12.16
C GLU A 198 -21.53 12.46 12.90
N GLY A 199 -21.01 12.70 14.11
CA GLY A 199 -20.37 11.66 14.94
C GLY A 199 -19.06 11.12 14.33
N ASP A 200 -18.34 11.94 13.59
CA ASP A 200 -17.13 11.56 12.88
C ASP A 200 -17.34 10.37 11.90
N LYS A 201 -18.57 10.19 11.40
CA LYS A 201 -18.87 9.23 10.33
C LYS A 201 -18.50 9.76 8.96
N VAL A 202 -18.41 8.85 8.02
CA VAL A 202 -18.15 9.13 6.60
C VAL A 202 -19.40 8.80 5.80
N ARG A 203 -19.97 9.79 5.12
CA ARG A 203 -21.09 9.59 4.20
C ARG A 203 -20.55 9.27 2.83
N LEU A 204 -20.94 8.12 2.28
CA LEU A 204 -20.65 7.73 0.90
C LEU A 204 -21.89 7.90 0.03
N THR A 205 -21.65 8.44 -1.17
CA THR A 205 -22.63 8.43 -2.27
C THR A 205 -22.13 7.50 -3.35
N ALA A 206 -22.94 6.52 -3.72
CA ALA A 206 -22.63 5.54 -4.76
C ALA A 206 -23.88 5.27 -5.62
N GLU A 207 -23.69 4.69 -6.78
CA GLU A 207 -24.75 4.14 -7.61
C GLU A 207 -24.60 2.61 -7.64
N ASP A 208 -25.65 1.88 -7.32
CA ASP A 208 -25.70 0.44 -7.55
C ASP A 208 -25.94 0.19 -9.04
N ALA A 209 -24.92 -0.32 -9.72
CA ALA A 209 -24.97 -0.57 -11.17
C ALA A 209 -25.93 -1.72 -11.55
N VAL A 210 -26.47 -2.48 -10.59
CA VAL A 210 -27.43 -3.55 -10.82
C VAL A 210 -28.87 -3.03 -10.79
N SER A 211 -29.20 -2.23 -9.76
CA SER A 211 -30.54 -1.66 -9.62
C SER A 211 -30.69 -0.28 -10.26
N GLY A 212 -29.57 0.44 -10.49
CA GLY A 212 -29.57 1.85 -10.91
C GLY A 212 -29.90 2.82 -9.78
N GLU A 213 -30.01 2.35 -8.54
CA GLU A 213 -30.34 3.18 -7.39
C GLU A 213 -29.14 3.96 -6.88
N LYS A 214 -29.40 5.22 -6.52
CA LYS A 214 -28.43 6.05 -5.84
C LYS A 214 -28.45 5.76 -4.34
N LEU A 215 -27.36 5.28 -3.80
CA LEU A 215 -27.17 4.95 -2.40
C LEU A 215 -26.45 6.10 -1.68
N THR A 216 -26.96 6.49 -0.51
CA THR A 216 -26.28 7.46 0.39
C THR A 216 -26.32 6.88 1.80
N LEU A 217 -25.16 6.45 2.29
CA LEU A 217 -25.03 5.71 3.56
C LEU A 217 -23.87 6.25 4.39
N ASP A 218 -24.05 6.22 5.72
CA ASP A 218 -23.07 6.67 6.71
C ASP A 218 -22.32 5.48 7.32
N TYR A 219 -20.98 5.56 7.30
CA TYR A 219 -20.08 4.54 7.82
C TYR A 219 -19.22 5.06 8.96
N ASP A 220 -18.89 4.20 9.92
CA ASP A 220 -17.97 4.53 11.01
C ASP A 220 -16.52 4.59 10.54
N LEU A 221 -16.19 3.79 9.52
CA LEU A 221 -14.87 3.72 8.91
C LEU A 221 -15.01 3.45 7.40
N VAL A 222 -14.33 4.22 6.59
CA VAL A 222 -14.21 3.99 5.15
C VAL A 222 -12.76 3.67 4.81
N VAL A 223 -12.57 2.62 4.01
CA VAL A 223 -11.26 2.14 3.58
C VAL A 223 -11.15 2.26 2.06
N LEU A 224 -10.29 3.15 1.63
CA LEU A 224 -9.96 3.31 0.22
C LEU A 224 -8.94 2.24 -0.19
N ALA A 225 -9.33 1.33 -1.07
CA ALA A 225 -8.43 0.34 -1.67
C ALA A 225 -7.60 1.03 -2.76
N THR A 226 -6.56 1.73 -2.33
CA THR A 226 -5.72 2.57 -3.17
C THR A 226 -4.88 1.78 -4.16
N GLY A 227 -4.58 2.44 -5.28
CA GLY A 227 -3.74 1.89 -6.34
C GLY A 227 -2.29 1.68 -5.91
N MET A 228 -1.61 0.87 -6.69
CA MET A 228 -0.17 0.63 -6.64
C MET A 228 0.49 1.37 -7.79
N GLN A 229 1.51 2.18 -7.52
CA GLN A 229 2.36 2.78 -8.54
C GLN A 229 3.82 2.37 -8.31
N PRO A 230 4.66 2.30 -9.36
CA PRO A 230 6.05 1.94 -9.16
C PRO A 230 6.76 2.99 -8.29
N SER A 231 7.73 2.56 -7.49
CA SER A 231 8.46 3.47 -6.58
C SER A 231 9.16 4.60 -7.34
N LEU A 232 9.54 4.38 -8.59
CA LEU A 232 10.22 5.36 -9.45
C LEU A 232 9.27 6.34 -10.15
N ALA A 233 7.94 6.15 -10.05
CA ALA A 233 7.00 7.07 -10.68
C ALA A 233 7.11 8.48 -10.08
N GLY A 234 7.47 9.46 -10.92
CA GLY A 234 7.64 10.85 -10.52
C GLY A 234 8.88 11.12 -9.65
N GLU A 235 9.83 10.19 -9.59
CA GLU A 235 11.11 10.34 -8.90
C GLU A 235 12.26 10.37 -9.92
N ASP A 236 13.36 11.03 -9.57
CA ASP A 236 14.60 10.91 -10.32
C ASP A 236 15.18 9.52 -10.09
N ALA A 237 15.23 8.72 -11.13
CA ALA A 237 15.83 7.41 -11.06
C ALA A 237 17.36 7.56 -10.89
N PRO A 238 17.97 6.76 -9.97
CA PRO A 238 19.44 6.83 -9.76
C PRO A 238 20.26 6.36 -10.96
N LEU A 239 19.61 5.76 -11.95
CA LEU A 239 20.19 5.30 -13.21
C LEU A 239 19.30 5.77 -14.36
N PRO A 240 19.83 5.92 -15.58
CA PRO A 240 19.04 6.18 -16.78
C PRO A 240 18.24 4.93 -17.15
N LEU A 241 17.11 4.73 -16.51
CA LEU A 241 16.23 3.58 -16.73
C LEU A 241 15.20 3.90 -17.80
N PRO A 242 14.93 2.98 -18.75
CA PRO A 242 13.81 3.10 -19.68
C PRO A 242 12.50 2.87 -18.93
N LEU A 243 11.79 3.95 -18.61
CA LEU A 243 10.49 3.90 -17.97
C LEU A 243 9.37 4.06 -19.01
N ASP A 244 8.25 3.36 -18.79
CA ASP A 244 7.02 3.62 -19.54
C ASP A 244 6.29 4.86 -19.00
N GLU A 245 5.15 5.21 -19.60
CA GLU A 245 4.32 6.36 -19.23
C GLU A 245 3.83 6.31 -17.77
N GLU A 246 3.75 5.13 -17.21
CA GLU A 246 3.30 4.89 -15.82
C GLU A 246 4.46 4.86 -14.82
N GLY A 247 5.71 4.90 -15.31
CA GLY A 247 6.92 4.85 -14.48
C GLY A 247 7.40 3.45 -14.15
N PHE A 248 6.89 2.40 -14.81
CA PHE A 248 7.47 1.06 -14.73
C PHE A 248 8.69 0.92 -15.62
N VAL A 249 9.63 0.09 -15.23
CA VAL A 249 10.82 -0.20 -16.03
C VAL A 249 10.42 -1.11 -17.20
N ALA A 250 10.49 -0.56 -18.41
CA ALA A 250 10.02 -1.18 -19.65
C ALA A 250 11.13 -1.28 -20.68
N GLY A 251 12.12 -2.13 -20.46
CA GLY A 251 13.27 -2.31 -21.39
C GLY A 251 14.60 -2.34 -20.66
N GLY A 252 15.68 -2.07 -21.42
CA GLY A 252 17.06 -2.08 -20.90
C GLY A 252 17.74 -3.44 -20.94
N GLU A 253 17.08 -4.49 -21.42
CA GLU A 253 17.63 -5.84 -21.48
C GLU A 253 18.91 -5.90 -22.35
N GLU A 254 18.99 -5.14 -23.45
CA GLU A 254 20.16 -5.03 -24.28
C GLU A 254 21.37 -4.40 -23.57
N ALA A 255 21.10 -3.52 -22.61
CA ALA A 255 22.12 -2.91 -21.76
C ALA A 255 22.41 -3.73 -20.48
N GLY A 256 21.86 -4.95 -20.34
CA GLY A 256 22.01 -5.78 -19.16
C GLY A 256 21.18 -5.32 -17.95
N ILE A 257 20.13 -4.52 -18.17
CA ILE A 257 19.23 -4.03 -17.11
C ILE A 257 17.92 -4.84 -17.15
N PHE A 258 17.57 -5.45 -16.03
CA PHE A 258 16.39 -6.32 -15.90
C PHE A 258 15.47 -5.84 -14.79
N ALA A 259 14.18 -5.66 -15.08
CA ALA A 259 13.20 -5.30 -14.07
C ALA A 259 12.60 -6.54 -13.39
N ALA A 260 12.36 -6.44 -12.08
CA ALA A 260 11.77 -7.48 -11.26
C ALA A 260 10.63 -6.97 -10.40
N GLY A 261 9.60 -7.80 -10.21
CA GLY A 261 8.47 -7.50 -9.33
C GLY A 261 7.70 -6.25 -9.74
N CYS A 262 7.29 -5.48 -8.75
CA CYS A 262 6.47 -4.29 -8.96
C CYS A 262 7.23 -3.08 -9.56
N ALA A 263 8.52 -3.18 -9.78
CA ALA A 263 9.24 -2.23 -10.62
C ALA A 263 8.90 -2.39 -12.09
N ARG A 264 8.44 -3.59 -12.52
CA ARG A 264 8.08 -3.91 -13.90
C ARG A 264 6.60 -3.72 -14.20
N MET A 265 5.74 -4.13 -13.29
CA MET A 265 4.27 -4.05 -13.41
C MET A 265 3.59 -4.35 -12.07
N PRO A 266 2.29 -4.05 -11.88
CA PRO A 266 1.58 -4.44 -10.68
C PRO A 266 1.48 -5.96 -10.53
N LEU A 267 2.00 -6.51 -9.44
CA LEU A 267 2.07 -7.95 -9.18
C LEU A 267 1.73 -8.25 -7.71
N ASP A 268 1.21 -9.46 -7.47
CA ASP A 268 1.15 -10.04 -6.13
C ASP A 268 2.53 -10.63 -5.71
N VAL A 269 2.60 -11.13 -4.47
CA VAL A 269 3.84 -11.68 -3.90
C VAL A 269 4.37 -12.86 -4.72
N MET A 270 3.48 -13.80 -5.12
CA MET A 270 3.87 -14.99 -5.88
C MET A 270 4.46 -14.60 -7.24
N ARG A 271 3.79 -13.74 -7.97
CA ARG A 271 4.25 -13.28 -9.30
C ARG A 271 5.49 -12.38 -9.20
N SER A 272 5.61 -11.59 -8.13
CA SER A 272 6.82 -10.81 -7.87
C SER A 272 8.03 -11.72 -7.65
N ALA A 273 7.88 -12.80 -6.90
CA ALA A 273 8.94 -13.79 -6.71
C ALA A 273 9.32 -14.49 -8.02
N GLN A 274 8.35 -14.89 -8.83
CA GLN A 274 8.58 -15.47 -10.15
C GLN A 274 9.29 -14.49 -11.09
N SER A 275 8.87 -13.22 -11.08
CA SER A 275 9.51 -12.15 -11.85
C SER A 275 10.96 -11.93 -11.42
N GLY A 276 11.25 -11.97 -10.12
CA GLY A 276 12.62 -11.89 -9.59
C GLY A 276 13.49 -13.04 -10.06
N THR A 277 12.98 -14.28 -10.04
CA THR A 277 13.68 -15.45 -10.55
C THR A 277 13.98 -15.33 -12.05
N ALA A 278 13.01 -14.86 -12.84
CA ALA A 278 13.20 -14.66 -14.28
C ALA A 278 14.24 -13.57 -14.58
N ALA A 279 14.22 -12.45 -13.88
CA ALA A 279 15.20 -11.37 -14.03
C ALA A 279 16.61 -11.83 -13.63
N ALA A 280 16.75 -12.59 -12.54
CA ALA A 280 18.03 -13.16 -12.12
C ALA A 280 18.59 -14.15 -13.16
N LEU A 281 17.72 -15.00 -13.73
CA LEU A 281 18.15 -15.93 -14.80
C LEU A 281 18.67 -15.19 -16.03
N LYS A 282 17.96 -14.17 -16.48
CA LYS A 282 18.39 -13.32 -17.61
C LYS A 282 19.72 -12.62 -17.32
N ALA A 283 19.88 -12.07 -16.11
CA ALA A 283 21.15 -11.45 -15.70
C ALA A 283 22.32 -12.45 -15.73
N VAL A 284 22.12 -13.68 -15.24
CA VAL A 284 23.13 -14.74 -15.29
C VAL A 284 23.47 -15.14 -16.74
N GLN A 285 22.46 -15.24 -17.61
CA GLN A 285 22.67 -15.55 -19.03
C GLN A 285 23.50 -14.47 -19.74
N THR A 286 23.17 -13.18 -19.48
CA THR A 286 23.93 -12.05 -20.02
C THR A 286 25.40 -12.10 -19.60
N VAL A 287 25.67 -12.29 -18.31
CA VAL A 287 27.04 -12.36 -17.77
C VAL A 287 27.80 -13.56 -18.33
N LYS A 288 27.12 -14.68 -18.59
CA LYS A 288 27.76 -15.88 -19.13
C LYS A 288 27.82 -15.91 -20.64
N GLY A 289 27.29 -14.90 -21.35
CA GLY A 289 27.27 -14.82 -22.82
C GLY A 289 26.39 -15.89 -23.50
N ARG A 290 25.26 -16.26 -22.86
CA ARG A 290 24.34 -17.30 -23.35
C ARG A 290 22.92 -16.73 -23.58
#